data_8db18e7cea061797b0767edaa40de1ac
#
_entry.id   8db18e7cea061797b0767edaa40de1ac
#
_cell.length_a   1.000
_cell.length_b   1.000
_cell.length_c   1.000
_cell.angle_alpha   90.00
_cell.angle_beta   90.00
_cell.angle_gamma   90.00
#
_symmetry.space_group_name_H-M   'P 1'
#
loop_
_entity.id
_entity.type
_entity.pdbx_description
1 polymer ?
#
loop_
_entity_poly.entity_id
_entity_poly.type
_entity_poly.pdbx_seq_one_letter_code
_entity_poly.pdbx_strand_id
1 'polypeptide(L)'
;MKARLINPTPLLLALIFSVSQQTLVRSANQAAVNLEPQVSAKSETTYDAEKDRTTIRLAPLQISGDNGKYHSLHMSPSFSFPGRQVVTPSIIDFELQTVVRGRLRTDLYVVFMIDGEKVFLSSSRWAIKRPVPGRVWVGERLVFRMPYETFVKITKANSFEIKFDAVTFSVGETQKQALRDFLTYMKPAS
;
A
#
# COMPACT_ATOMS: atom_id res chain seq x y z
N MET A 1 20.65 -81.42 -41.58
CA MET A 1 19.91 -80.16 -41.55
C MET A 1 19.27 -80.04 -40.18
N LYS A 2 19.71 -79.03 -39.39
CA LYS A 2 19.33 -78.85 -37.99
C LYS A 2 18.20 -77.84 -37.90
N ALA A 3 17.03 -78.23 -37.40
CA ALA A 3 15.98 -77.33 -37.06
C ALA A 3 16.19 -76.73 -35.66
N ARG A 4 16.17 -75.38 -35.56
CA ARG A 4 16.25 -74.69 -34.26
C ARG A 4 14.81 -74.42 -33.76
N LEU A 5 14.54 -74.90 -32.56
CA LEU A 5 13.39 -74.50 -31.77
C LEU A 5 13.55 -73.06 -31.30
N ILE A 6 12.52 -72.25 -31.49
CA ILE A 6 12.41 -70.92 -30.92
C ILE A 6 11.42 -70.99 -29.76
N ASN A 7 11.87 -70.72 -28.57
CA ASN A 7 11.06 -70.60 -27.35
C ASN A 7 10.26 -69.27 -27.40
N PRO A 8 9.00 -69.26 -27.06
CA PRO A 8 8.27 -68.01 -26.79
C PRO A 8 8.44 -67.62 -25.31
N THR A 9 9.07 -66.50 -25.07
CA THR A 9 9.19 -65.84 -23.78
C THR A 9 7.87 -65.21 -23.34
N PRO A 10 7.47 -65.26 -22.08
CA PRO A 10 6.21 -64.71 -21.63
C PRO A 10 6.34 -63.18 -21.40
N LEU A 11 5.53 -62.44 -22.19
CA LEU A 11 5.42 -61.00 -22.08
C LEU A 11 3.99 -60.68 -21.62
N LEU A 12 3.73 -60.84 -20.33
CA LEU A 12 2.42 -60.49 -19.76
C LEU A 12 2.49 -60.36 -18.24
N LEU A 13 3.20 -59.35 -17.72
CA LEU A 13 3.07 -58.92 -16.32
C LEU A 13 3.71 -57.55 -16.07
N ALA A 14 3.23 -56.49 -16.73
CA ALA A 14 3.67 -55.13 -16.39
C ALA A 14 2.62 -54.05 -16.79
N LEU A 15 1.34 -54.29 -16.49
CA LEU A 15 0.30 -53.31 -16.87
C LEU A 15 -0.77 -53.07 -15.82
N ILE A 16 -0.43 -53.20 -14.53
CA ILE A 16 -1.44 -52.95 -13.45
C ILE A 16 -0.94 -51.98 -12.37
N PHE A 17 0.19 -51.26 -12.54
CA PHE A 17 0.69 -50.36 -11.50
C PHE A 17 0.79 -48.86 -11.89
N SER A 18 0.10 -48.39 -12.90
CA SER A 18 0.21 -46.99 -13.32
C SER A 18 -1.07 -46.14 -13.23
N VAL A 19 -2.11 -46.60 -12.56
CA VAL A 19 -3.39 -45.83 -12.47
C VAL A 19 -3.62 -45.20 -11.07
N SER A 20 -2.83 -45.52 -10.04
CA SER A 20 -3.10 -45.06 -8.68
C SER A 20 -2.29 -43.85 -8.19
N GLN A 21 -1.43 -43.26 -9.03
CA GLN A 21 -0.63 -42.07 -8.61
C GLN A 21 -1.05 -40.75 -9.21
N GLN A 22 -2.02 -40.72 -10.11
CA GLN A 22 -2.46 -39.44 -10.72
C GLN A 22 -3.59 -38.72 -9.97
N THR A 23 -4.20 -39.34 -8.98
CA THR A 23 -5.32 -38.74 -8.22
C THR A 23 -4.87 -38.01 -6.94
N LEU A 24 -3.63 -38.16 -6.49
CA LEU A 24 -3.12 -37.51 -5.25
C LEU A 24 -2.38 -36.19 -5.51
N VAL A 25 -2.04 -35.86 -6.76
CA VAL A 25 -1.33 -34.60 -7.09
C VAL A 25 -2.29 -33.45 -7.43
N ARG A 26 -3.58 -33.73 -7.64
CA ARG A 26 -4.57 -32.68 -7.98
C ARG A 26 -5.21 -31.97 -6.78
N SER A 27 -5.07 -32.49 -5.56
CA SER A 27 -5.65 -31.84 -4.37
C SER A 27 -4.69 -30.93 -3.61
N ALA A 28 -3.41 -30.90 -3.96
CA ALA A 28 -2.44 -30.04 -3.28
C ALA A 28 -2.25 -28.66 -3.93
N ASN A 29 -2.81 -28.42 -5.10
CA ASN A 29 -2.61 -27.17 -5.85
C ASN A 29 -3.79 -26.17 -5.80
N GLN A 30 -4.79 -26.40 -4.95
CA GLN A 30 -5.93 -25.47 -4.80
C GLN A 30 -5.93 -24.67 -3.49
N ALA A 31 -4.90 -24.76 -2.69
CA ALA A 31 -4.74 -23.97 -1.46
C ALA A 31 -3.51 -23.04 -1.49
N ALA A 32 -3.04 -22.66 -2.67
CA ALA A 32 -2.27 -21.43 -2.78
C ALA A 32 -3.28 -20.27 -2.73
N VAL A 33 -3.89 -20.07 -1.55
CA VAL A 33 -4.43 -18.77 -1.18
C VAL A 33 -3.27 -17.80 -1.39
N ASN A 34 -3.43 -16.89 -2.35
CA ASN A 34 -2.61 -15.69 -2.46
C ASN A 34 -2.71 -14.97 -1.11
N LEU A 35 -1.87 -15.36 -0.17
CA LEU A 35 -1.49 -14.51 0.94
C LEU A 35 -0.66 -13.39 0.29
N GLU A 36 -1.35 -12.38 -0.25
CA GLU A 36 -0.72 -11.09 -0.40
C GLU A 36 -0.01 -10.82 0.93
N PRO A 37 1.28 -10.48 0.93
CA PRO A 37 1.97 -10.17 2.16
C PRO A 37 1.14 -9.09 2.85
N GLN A 38 0.57 -9.40 4.01
CA GLN A 38 -0.04 -8.40 4.87
C GLN A 38 1.10 -7.44 5.21
N VAL A 39 1.16 -6.33 4.49
CA VAL A 39 2.04 -5.22 4.82
C VAL A 39 1.48 -4.65 6.12
N SER A 40 1.94 -5.20 7.24
CA SER A 40 1.71 -4.60 8.54
C SER A 40 2.31 -3.21 8.48
N ALA A 41 1.47 -2.21 8.34
CA ALA A 41 1.89 -0.83 8.24
C ALA A 41 2.56 -0.43 9.55
N LYS A 42 3.87 -0.27 9.51
CA LYS A 42 4.68 0.06 10.67
C LYS A 42 4.49 1.53 11.03
N SER A 43 4.05 1.81 12.24
CA SER A 43 4.05 3.16 12.80
C SER A 43 5.36 3.42 13.54
N GLU A 44 5.89 4.63 13.38
CA GLU A 44 7.10 5.09 14.06
C GLU A 44 6.74 6.18 15.07
N THR A 45 7.28 6.08 16.27
CA THR A 45 7.10 7.07 17.34
C THR A 45 8.43 7.74 17.61
N THR A 46 8.45 9.08 17.53
CA THR A 46 9.63 9.90 17.82
C THR A 46 9.28 10.92 18.91
N TYR A 47 10.11 11.02 19.94
CA TYR A 47 10.02 12.05 20.96
C TYR A 47 11.14 13.07 20.79
N ASP A 48 10.77 14.33 20.63
CA ASP A 48 11.67 15.49 20.62
C ASP A 48 11.68 16.11 22.01
N ALA A 49 12.78 15.88 22.73
CA ALA A 49 12.93 16.34 24.12
C ALA A 49 13.07 17.87 24.22
N GLU A 50 13.61 18.54 23.18
CA GLU A 50 13.78 20.00 23.19
C GLU A 50 12.42 20.72 23.06
N LYS A 51 11.48 20.12 22.33
CA LYS A 51 10.15 20.69 22.12
C LYS A 51 9.09 20.07 23.01
N ASP A 52 9.47 19.10 23.86
CA ASP A 52 8.55 18.28 24.65
C ASP A 52 7.37 17.79 23.79
N ARG A 53 7.68 17.14 22.64
CA ARG A 53 6.70 16.74 21.65
C ARG A 53 6.92 15.33 21.17
N THR A 54 5.86 14.54 21.17
CA THR A 54 5.84 13.23 20.53
C THR A 54 5.17 13.32 19.17
N THR A 55 5.76 12.67 18.19
CA THR A 55 5.18 12.49 16.84
C THR A 55 5.02 11.01 16.56
N ILE A 56 3.83 10.61 16.12
CA ILE A 56 3.54 9.27 15.60
C ILE A 56 3.29 9.40 14.11
N ARG A 57 3.98 8.60 13.31
CA ARG A 57 3.91 8.61 11.85
C ARG A 57 3.69 7.20 11.33
N LEU A 58 2.78 7.05 10.39
CA LEU A 58 2.64 5.82 9.61
C LEU A 58 3.72 5.79 8.53
N ALA A 59 4.41 4.66 8.38
CA ALA A 59 5.36 4.47 7.27
C ALA A 59 4.68 4.73 5.92
N PRO A 60 5.41 5.25 4.92
CA PRO A 60 4.82 5.58 3.63
C PRO A 60 4.14 4.37 2.97
N LEU A 61 2.85 4.51 2.69
CA LEU A 61 2.05 3.52 1.97
C LEU A 61 2.02 3.86 0.49
N GLN A 62 2.45 2.96 -0.35
CA GLN A 62 2.31 3.12 -1.79
C GLN A 62 0.86 2.95 -2.22
N ILE A 63 0.31 3.94 -2.95
CA ILE A 63 -1.09 3.93 -3.39
C ILE A 63 -1.18 3.36 -4.80
N SER A 64 -0.27 3.71 -5.69
CA SER A 64 -0.37 3.31 -7.09
C SER A 64 0.98 3.15 -7.76
N GLY A 65 0.97 2.37 -8.83
CA GLY A 65 2.09 2.23 -9.74
C GLY A 65 2.17 3.35 -10.79
N ASP A 66 3.08 3.16 -11.76
CA ASP A 66 3.37 4.08 -12.85
C ASP A 66 2.15 4.25 -13.77
N ASN A 67 1.75 5.50 -14.02
CA ASN A 67 0.74 5.86 -15.00
C ASN A 67 1.31 6.80 -16.10
N GLY A 68 2.62 6.75 -16.32
CA GLY A 68 3.33 7.51 -17.33
C GLY A 68 3.74 8.92 -16.91
N LYS A 69 2.91 9.63 -16.14
CA LYS A 69 3.22 11.00 -15.61
C LYS A 69 3.73 10.92 -14.17
N TYR A 70 3.13 10.08 -13.36
CA TYR A 70 3.50 9.84 -11.97
C TYR A 70 4.09 8.45 -11.84
N HIS A 71 5.30 8.35 -11.35
CA HIS A 71 5.97 7.06 -11.16
C HIS A 71 5.43 6.31 -9.94
N SER A 72 5.16 7.06 -8.87
CA SER A 72 4.58 6.51 -7.64
C SER A 72 3.89 7.61 -6.84
N LEU A 73 2.88 7.24 -6.08
CA LEU A 73 2.27 8.07 -5.07
C LEU A 73 2.28 7.31 -3.74
N HIS A 74 2.82 7.94 -2.71
CA HIS A 74 2.84 7.42 -1.35
C HIS A 74 2.09 8.37 -0.42
N MET A 75 1.40 7.82 0.56
CA MET A 75 0.78 8.58 1.64
C MET A 75 1.37 8.19 3.00
N SER A 76 1.52 9.17 3.89
CA SER A 76 2.07 8.97 5.23
C SER A 76 1.40 9.93 6.20
N PRO A 77 0.31 9.55 6.86
CA PRO A 77 -0.28 10.38 7.90
C PRO A 77 0.60 10.39 9.15
N SER A 78 0.60 11.53 9.84
CA SER A 78 1.26 11.70 11.13
C SER A 78 0.49 12.66 12.01
N PHE A 79 0.68 12.55 13.32
CA PHE A 79 0.19 13.53 14.28
C PHE A 79 1.20 13.73 15.41
N SER A 80 1.11 14.90 16.04
CA SER A 80 2.00 15.26 17.14
C SER A 80 1.20 15.79 18.32
N PHE A 81 1.71 15.54 19.52
CA PHE A 81 1.10 16.01 20.78
C PHE A 81 2.20 16.38 21.78
N PRO A 82 1.89 17.26 22.77
CA PRO A 82 2.83 17.61 23.82
C PRO A 82 3.10 16.44 24.75
N GLY A 83 4.31 16.35 25.26
CA GLY A 83 4.72 15.32 26.20
C GLY A 83 4.73 13.92 25.60
N ARG A 84 4.52 12.92 26.47
CA ARG A 84 4.57 11.49 26.12
C ARG A 84 3.22 10.78 26.25
N GLN A 85 2.22 11.46 26.77
CA GLN A 85 0.89 10.88 26.94
C GLN A 85 0.05 11.14 25.68
N VAL A 86 -0.33 10.07 25.00
CA VAL A 86 -1.14 10.16 23.78
C VAL A 86 -2.47 10.83 24.07
N VAL A 87 -2.79 11.84 23.26
CA VAL A 87 -4.08 12.53 23.23
C VAL A 87 -4.68 12.45 21.83
N THR A 88 -6.00 12.63 21.73
CA THR A 88 -6.65 12.72 20.42
C THR A 88 -6.20 13.99 19.71
N PRO A 89 -5.57 13.90 18.53
CA PRO A 89 -5.17 15.09 17.80
C PRO A 89 -6.40 15.77 17.17
N SER A 90 -6.39 17.08 17.13
CA SER A 90 -7.40 17.83 16.34
C SER A 90 -7.08 17.83 14.84
N ILE A 91 -5.80 17.72 14.50
CA ILE A 91 -5.26 17.79 13.14
C ILE A 91 -4.31 16.63 12.90
N ILE A 92 -4.45 16.02 11.74
CA ILE A 92 -3.54 15.03 11.17
C ILE A 92 -2.75 15.70 10.04
N ASP A 93 -1.44 15.61 10.05
CA ASP A 93 -0.61 15.99 8.92
C ASP A 93 -0.60 14.83 7.93
N PHE A 94 -1.35 14.97 6.84
CA PHE A 94 -1.46 13.96 5.80
C PHE A 94 -0.48 14.26 4.69
N GLU A 95 0.62 13.54 4.67
CA GLU A 95 1.69 13.72 3.71
C GLU A 95 1.47 12.88 2.46
N LEU A 96 1.62 13.49 1.29
CA LEU A 96 1.71 12.82 0.02
C LEU A 96 3.09 13.04 -0.57
N GLN A 97 3.74 11.95 -0.96
CA GLN A 97 5.00 11.97 -1.68
C GLN A 97 4.79 11.37 -3.07
N THR A 98 5.23 12.08 -4.09
CA THR A 98 5.16 11.61 -5.46
C THR A 98 6.47 11.84 -6.18
N VAL A 99 6.74 10.99 -7.16
CA VAL A 99 7.84 11.16 -8.12
C VAL A 99 7.22 11.39 -9.49
N VAL A 100 7.47 12.55 -10.06
CA VAL A 100 6.90 12.96 -11.34
C VAL A 100 7.96 13.12 -12.41
N ARG A 101 7.57 12.92 -13.66
CA ARG A 101 8.40 13.21 -14.81
C ARG A 101 8.29 14.71 -15.14
N GLY A 102 9.41 15.43 -15.00
CA GLY A 102 9.45 16.88 -15.21
C GLY A 102 9.16 17.67 -13.94
N ARG A 103 8.48 18.82 -14.07
CA ARG A 103 8.09 19.67 -12.94
C ARG A 103 6.59 19.52 -12.67
N LEU A 104 6.20 19.45 -11.41
CA LEU A 104 4.80 19.67 -11.06
C LEU A 104 4.42 21.12 -11.36
N ARG A 105 3.21 21.30 -11.86
CA ARG A 105 2.64 22.63 -12.05
C ARG A 105 2.50 23.33 -10.69
N THR A 106 2.72 24.63 -10.66
CA THR A 106 2.60 25.44 -9.44
C THR A 106 1.15 25.54 -8.93
N ASP A 107 0.20 25.32 -9.84
CA ASP A 107 -1.26 25.38 -9.64
C ASP A 107 -1.90 24.00 -9.48
N LEU A 108 -1.13 23.00 -9.03
CA LEU A 108 -1.66 21.65 -8.84
C LEU A 108 -2.70 21.60 -7.73
N TYR A 109 -3.90 21.19 -8.08
CA TYR A 109 -4.98 20.91 -7.14
C TYR A 109 -4.99 19.43 -6.77
N VAL A 110 -5.01 19.16 -5.47
CA VAL A 110 -5.26 17.84 -4.93
C VAL A 110 -6.65 17.83 -4.31
N VAL A 111 -7.47 16.89 -4.74
CA VAL A 111 -8.82 16.70 -4.22
C VAL A 111 -8.92 15.31 -3.63
N PHE A 112 -9.35 15.23 -2.39
CA PHE A 112 -9.70 13.97 -1.74
C PHE A 112 -11.16 13.65 -2.05
N MET A 113 -11.42 12.43 -2.51
CA MET A 113 -12.76 11.92 -2.77
C MET A 113 -13.06 10.84 -1.74
N ILE A 114 -14.04 11.07 -0.88
CA ILE A 114 -14.45 10.15 0.19
C ILE A 114 -15.90 9.76 -0.08
N ASP A 115 -16.15 8.50 -0.46
CA ASP A 115 -17.47 8.01 -0.87
C ASP A 115 -18.16 8.92 -1.91
N GLY A 116 -17.37 9.46 -2.86
CA GLY A 116 -17.85 10.37 -3.91
C GLY A 116 -17.93 11.85 -3.50
N GLU A 117 -17.80 12.18 -2.23
CA GLU A 117 -17.77 13.57 -1.73
C GLU A 117 -16.38 14.19 -1.94
N LYS A 118 -16.34 15.42 -2.47
CA LYS A 118 -15.10 16.18 -2.65
C LYS A 118 -14.71 16.90 -1.37
N VAL A 119 -13.49 16.63 -0.90
CA VAL A 119 -12.91 17.32 0.25
C VAL A 119 -11.68 18.09 -0.19
N PHE A 120 -11.66 19.39 0.05
CA PHE A 120 -10.55 20.28 -0.24
C PHE A 120 -9.83 20.61 1.06
N LEU A 121 -8.52 20.37 1.10
CA LEU A 121 -7.70 20.67 2.27
C LEU A 121 -6.62 21.69 1.89
N SER A 122 -6.28 22.56 2.83
CA SER A 122 -5.12 23.43 2.70
C SER A 122 -3.83 22.59 2.73
N SER A 123 -2.90 22.88 1.84
CA SER A 123 -1.63 22.18 1.77
C SER A 123 -0.45 23.12 1.92
N SER A 124 0.61 22.61 2.55
CA SER A 124 1.97 23.15 2.44
C SER A 124 2.73 22.32 1.41
N ARG A 125 3.39 22.97 0.47
CA ARG A 125 4.14 22.28 -0.58
C ARG A 125 5.65 22.42 -0.34
N TRP A 126 6.33 21.31 -0.44
CA TRP A 126 7.78 21.24 -0.34
C TRP A 126 8.32 20.48 -1.54
N ALA A 127 9.01 21.17 -2.45
CA ALA A 127 9.71 20.49 -3.53
C ALA A 127 10.96 19.81 -2.93
N ILE A 128 10.99 18.48 -2.93
CA ILE A 128 12.22 17.75 -2.63
C ILE A 128 12.97 17.64 -3.96
N LYS A 129 13.81 18.63 -4.25
CA LYS A 129 14.74 18.57 -5.36
C LYS A 129 15.83 17.52 -5.04
N ARG A 130 15.53 16.25 -5.25
CA ARG A 130 16.56 15.23 -5.43
C ARG A 130 16.62 14.90 -6.91
N PRO A 131 17.61 15.43 -7.67
CA PRO A 131 17.84 14.96 -9.01
C PRO A 131 18.23 13.48 -8.92
N VAL A 132 17.44 12.63 -9.53
CA VAL A 132 17.84 11.23 -9.74
C VAL A 132 18.83 11.28 -10.91
N PRO A 133 20.10 10.84 -10.74
CA PRO A 133 21.09 10.90 -11.80
C PRO A 133 20.58 10.21 -13.07
N GLY A 134 20.66 10.91 -14.21
CA GLY A 134 20.27 10.39 -15.52
C GLY A 134 18.77 10.38 -15.84
N ARG A 135 17.89 10.91 -14.98
CA ARG A 135 16.45 11.01 -15.23
C ARG A 135 15.88 12.37 -14.83
N VAL A 136 14.96 12.89 -15.64
CA VAL A 136 14.23 14.13 -15.35
C VAL A 136 13.04 13.84 -14.41
N TRP A 137 13.34 13.19 -13.27
CA TRP A 137 12.33 12.88 -12.24
C TRP A 137 12.50 13.84 -11.06
N VAL A 138 11.42 14.40 -10.59
CA VAL A 138 11.40 15.30 -9.44
C VAL A 138 10.52 14.68 -8.34
N GLY A 139 11.09 14.51 -7.16
CA GLY A 139 10.32 14.13 -5.98
C GLY A 139 9.60 15.36 -5.41
N GLU A 140 8.35 15.24 -5.09
CA GLU A 140 7.57 16.28 -4.42
C GLU A 140 6.88 15.74 -3.18
N ARG A 141 6.80 16.60 -2.18
CA ARG A 141 6.16 16.36 -0.91
C ARG A 141 5.09 17.42 -0.68
N LEU A 142 3.87 16.97 -0.44
CA LEU A 142 2.73 17.81 -0.12
C LEU A 142 2.23 17.40 1.28
N VAL A 143 2.04 18.35 2.16
CA VAL A 143 1.49 18.10 3.50
C VAL A 143 0.16 18.82 3.60
N PHE A 144 -0.89 18.07 3.90
CA PHE A 144 -2.26 18.55 4.10
C PHE A 144 -2.58 18.51 5.58
N ARG A 145 -3.09 19.60 6.11
CA ARG A 145 -3.64 19.65 7.46
C ARG A 145 -5.07 19.14 7.43
N MET A 146 -5.25 17.90 7.83
CA MET A 146 -6.53 17.20 7.79
C MET A 146 -7.17 17.22 9.18
N PRO A 147 -8.42 17.70 9.35
CA PRO A 147 -9.14 17.56 10.60
C PRO A 147 -9.26 16.08 10.99
N TYR A 148 -9.16 15.77 12.27
CA TYR A 148 -9.28 14.41 12.81
C TYR A 148 -10.56 13.71 12.33
N GLU A 149 -11.71 14.42 12.35
CA GLU A 149 -12.98 13.87 11.89
C GLU A 149 -12.97 13.48 10.40
N THR A 150 -12.28 14.27 9.56
CA THR A 150 -12.09 13.93 8.14
C THR A 150 -11.24 12.68 7.99
N PHE A 151 -10.20 12.54 8.80
CA PHE A 151 -9.39 11.33 8.81
C PHE A 151 -10.21 10.10 9.22
N VAL A 152 -11.04 10.23 10.26
CA VAL A 152 -11.97 9.17 10.68
C VAL A 152 -12.97 8.81 9.55
N LYS A 153 -13.48 9.79 8.79
CA LYS A 153 -14.32 9.50 7.60
C LYS A 153 -13.57 8.67 6.57
N ILE A 154 -12.31 9.01 6.28
CA ILE A 154 -11.47 8.24 5.34
C ILE A 154 -11.30 6.78 5.79
N THR A 155 -11.05 6.54 7.08
CA THR A 155 -10.85 5.17 7.59
C THR A 155 -12.11 4.30 7.53
N LYS A 156 -13.28 4.91 7.50
CA LYS A 156 -14.59 4.25 7.44
C LYS A 156 -15.16 4.18 6.01
N ALA A 157 -14.58 4.91 5.07
CA ALA A 157 -15.11 5.03 3.72
C ALA A 157 -15.08 3.71 2.94
N ASN A 158 -16.12 3.46 2.16
CA ASN A 158 -16.15 2.37 1.19
C ASN A 158 -15.17 2.65 0.04
N SER A 159 -15.13 3.91 -0.42
CA SER A 159 -14.19 4.36 -1.45
C SER A 159 -13.40 5.58 -0.98
N PHE A 160 -12.10 5.56 -1.24
CA PHE A 160 -11.23 6.70 -1.01
C PHE A 160 -10.29 6.86 -2.21
N GLU A 161 -10.32 8.05 -2.80
CA GLU A 161 -9.50 8.38 -3.95
C GLU A 161 -8.79 9.72 -3.75
N ILE A 162 -7.63 9.86 -4.36
CA ILE A 162 -6.84 11.09 -4.38
C ILE A 162 -6.69 11.51 -5.84
N LYS A 163 -7.23 12.68 -6.17
CA LYS A 163 -7.15 13.26 -7.51
C LYS A 163 -6.02 14.27 -7.57
N PHE A 164 -5.06 13.99 -8.43
CA PHE A 164 -3.97 14.88 -8.78
C PHE A 164 -4.18 15.37 -10.21
N ASP A 165 -4.61 16.61 -10.39
CA ASP A 165 -4.91 17.15 -11.72
C ASP A 165 -5.92 16.23 -12.46
N ALA A 166 -5.53 15.69 -13.61
CA ALA A 166 -6.36 14.77 -14.38
C ALA A 166 -6.24 13.28 -13.95
N VAL A 167 -5.37 12.97 -12.98
CA VAL A 167 -5.11 11.58 -12.57
C VAL A 167 -5.79 11.28 -11.24
N THR A 168 -6.49 10.15 -11.19
CA THR A 168 -7.13 9.65 -9.98
C THR A 168 -6.39 8.42 -9.48
N PHE A 169 -6.09 8.41 -8.19
CA PHE A 169 -5.45 7.32 -7.48
C PHE A 169 -6.44 6.73 -6.49
N SER A 170 -6.84 5.49 -6.69
CA SER A 170 -7.70 4.78 -5.76
C SER A 170 -6.87 4.17 -4.63
N VAL A 171 -7.30 4.37 -3.40
CA VAL A 171 -6.68 3.79 -2.20
C VAL A 171 -7.31 2.42 -1.97
N GLY A 172 -6.50 1.37 -2.08
CA GLY A 172 -6.95 -0.01 -1.93
C GLY A 172 -7.28 -0.40 -0.49
N GLU A 173 -7.85 -1.60 -0.31
CA GLU A 173 -8.29 -2.06 1.02
C GLU A 173 -7.12 -2.24 1.99
N THR A 174 -5.98 -2.74 1.51
CA THR A 174 -4.76 -2.88 2.32
C THR A 174 -4.30 -1.55 2.90
N GLN A 175 -4.30 -0.49 2.10
CA GLN A 175 -3.93 0.85 2.56
C GLN A 175 -4.99 1.42 3.51
N LYS A 176 -6.29 1.22 3.24
CA LYS A 176 -7.37 1.62 4.15
C LYS A 176 -7.27 0.89 5.49
N GLN A 177 -6.91 -0.40 5.49
CA GLN A 177 -6.68 -1.12 6.73
C GLN A 177 -5.52 -0.53 7.52
N ALA A 178 -4.42 -0.20 6.86
CA ALA A 178 -3.29 0.49 7.50
C ALA A 178 -3.67 1.83 8.13
N LEU A 179 -4.57 2.60 7.50
CA LEU A 179 -5.10 3.83 8.07
C LEU A 179 -6.00 3.56 9.29
N ARG A 180 -6.82 2.48 9.26
CA ARG A 180 -7.61 2.04 10.41
C ARG A 180 -6.72 1.64 11.59
N ASP A 181 -5.68 0.87 11.33
CA ASP A 181 -4.70 0.47 12.35
C ASP A 181 -3.99 1.69 12.94
N PHE A 182 -3.61 2.65 12.09
CA PHE A 182 -3.01 3.90 12.54
C PHE A 182 -3.96 4.73 13.43
N LEU A 183 -5.26 4.72 13.16
CA LEU A 183 -6.26 5.39 13.99
C LEU A 183 -6.29 4.85 15.43
N THR A 184 -5.91 3.58 15.65
CA THR A 184 -5.89 2.99 17.00
C THR A 184 -4.85 3.62 17.93
N TYR A 185 -3.83 4.29 17.38
CA TYR A 185 -2.84 5.05 18.17
C TYR A 185 -3.41 6.36 18.71
N MET A 186 -4.58 6.80 18.24
CA MET A 186 -5.23 8.03 18.66
C MET A 186 -6.30 7.67 19.70
N LYS A 187 -6.15 8.13 20.93
CA LYS A 187 -7.21 7.91 21.93
C LYS A 187 -8.41 8.78 21.59
N PRO A 188 -9.63 8.24 21.63
CA PRO A 188 -10.81 9.09 21.55
C PRO A 188 -10.79 10.09 22.71
N ALA A 189 -11.25 11.32 22.47
CA ALA A 189 -11.50 12.27 23.55
C ALA A 189 -12.55 11.65 24.49
N SER A 190 -12.18 11.45 25.75
CA SER A 190 -13.07 10.97 26.79
C SER A 190 -14.04 12.05 27.23
#